data_3618c074484fd22164bcf41acc199a66
#
_entry.id   3618c074484fd22164bcf41acc199a66
#
_cell.length_a   1.000
_cell.length_b   1.000
_cell.length_c   1.000
_cell.angle_alpha   90.00
_cell.angle_beta   90.00
_cell.angle_gamma   90.00
#
_symmetry.space_group_name_H-M   'P 1'
#
loop_
_entity.id
_entity.type
_entity.pdbx_description
1 polymer ?
#
loop_
_entity_poly.entity_id
_entity_poly.type
_entity_poly.pdbx_seq_one_letter_code
_entity_poly.pdbx_strand_id
1 'polypeptide(L)'
;MSERACGVRLHPAARLLRWMGRHAVGVCFLLIGVWLFRAVLAGADGISYDWQWYRVWRYLGCWTDGHFIPGPLLDGLGMTVRIALFGLALAVAAGLGAALLRLSPWPVARGMAHVYVGCLRNTPLLLQLFFVYFLFAPAIGVGPFGAAVLALGLFEGAYMAELFRAGLQ
;
A
#
# COMPACT_ATOMS: atom_id res chain seq x y z
N MET A 1 -25.59 -35.86 38.32
CA MET A 1 -25.84 -34.49 38.83
C MET A 1 -25.68 -33.55 37.66
N SER A 2 -26.76 -32.88 37.32
CA SER A 2 -27.00 -32.22 36.03
C SER A 2 -26.57 -30.75 36.13
N GLU A 3 -25.59 -30.33 35.32
CA GLU A 3 -25.36 -28.91 35.08
C GLU A 3 -26.21 -28.46 33.86
N ARG A 4 -27.27 -27.77 34.17
CA ARG A 4 -28.13 -27.12 33.21
C ARG A 4 -27.40 -25.88 32.70
N ALA A 5 -26.87 -25.94 31.46
CA ALA A 5 -26.42 -24.78 30.72
C ALA A 5 -27.58 -23.77 30.60
N CYS A 6 -27.48 -22.67 31.32
CA CYS A 6 -28.41 -21.55 31.30
C CYS A 6 -28.26 -20.81 29.95
N GLY A 7 -28.99 -21.28 28.97
CA GLY A 7 -29.12 -20.58 27.67
C GLY A 7 -29.96 -19.32 27.88
N VAL A 8 -29.31 -18.18 28.10
CA VAL A 8 -29.98 -16.87 28.10
C VAL A 8 -30.57 -16.63 26.73
N ARG A 9 -31.84 -16.98 26.56
CA ARG A 9 -32.65 -16.61 25.38
C ARG A 9 -32.83 -15.09 25.41
N LEU A 10 -31.96 -14.38 24.70
CA LEU A 10 -32.14 -12.94 24.52
C LEU A 10 -33.52 -12.68 23.92
N HIS A 11 -34.29 -11.85 24.61
CA HIS A 11 -35.63 -11.40 24.24
C HIS A 11 -35.64 -10.96 22.77
N PRO A 12 -36.66 -11.32 21.96
CA PRO A 12 -36.72 -10.99 20.54
C PRO A 12 -36.57 -9.49 20.25
N ALA A 13 -37.03 -8.64 21.17
CA ALA A 13 -36.84 -7.19 21.10
C ALA A 13 -35.35 -6.76 21.12
N ALA A 14 -34.49 -7.45 21.89
CA ALA A 14 -33.07 -7.12 21.94
C ALA A 14 -32.29 -7.55 20.67
N ARG A 15 -32.81 -8.51 19.92
CA ARG A 15 -32.29 -8.90 18.59
C ARG A 15 -32.70 -7.89 17.53
N LEU A 16 -33.94 -7.42 17.55
CA LEU A 16 -34.46 -6.37 16.66
C LEU A 16 -33.70 -5.05 16.87
N LEU A 17 -33.51 -4.62 18.12
CA LEU A 17 -32.72 -3.40 18.42
C LEU A 17 -31.29 -3.47 17.90
N ARG A 18 -30.62 -4.61 18.05
CA ARG A 18 -29.23 -4.80 17.50
C ARG A 18 -29.20 -4.87 15.99
N TRP A 19 -30.23 -5.44 15.36
CA TRP A 19 -30.36 -5.47 13.90
C TRP A 19 -30.62 -4.07 13.35
N MET A 20 -31.56 -3.32 13.94
CA MET A 20 -31.82 -1.92 13.59
C MET A 20 -30.60 -1.03 13.79
N GLY A 21 -29.85 -1.18 14.90
CA GLY A 21 -28.63 -0.42 15.16
C GLY A 21 -27.53 -0.63 14.10
N ARG A 22 -27.35 -1.88 13.64
CA ARG A 22 -26.36 -2.19 12.59
C ARG A 22 -26.70 -1.57 11.24
N HIS A 23 -27.97 -1.58 10.88
CA HIS A 23 -28.41 -0.97 9.62
C HIS A 23 -28.46 0.56 9.72
N ALA A 24 -28.83 1.11 10.87
CA ALA A 24 -28.79 2.55 11.13
C ALA A 24 -27.36 3.11 11.00
N VAL A 25 -26.35 2.42 11.52
CA VAL A 25 -24.94 2.79 11.35
C VAL A 25 -24.52 2.76 9.88
N GLY A 26 -24.89 1.70 9.14
CA GLY A 26 -24.61 1.61 7.70
C GLY A 26 -25.27 2.71 6.88
N VAL A 27 -26.54 3.02 7.18
CA VAL A 27 -27.28 4.12 6.55
C VAL A 27 -26.64 5.47 6.88
N CYS A 28 -26.22 5.69 8.14
CA CYS A 28 -25.52 6.90 8.55
C CYS A 28 -24.21 7.09 7.77
N PHE A 29 -23.40 6.04 7.63
CA PHE A 29 -22.16 6.09 6.84
C PHE A 29 -22.44 6.40 5.37
N LEU A 30 -23.48 5.80 4.77
CA LEU A 30 -23.88 6.10 3.40
C LEU A 30 -24.36 7.54 3.23
N LEU A 31 -25.16 8.05 4.16
CA LEU A 31 -25.62 9.44 4.13
C LEU A 31 -24.47 10.43 4.29
N ILE A 32 -23.53 10.17 5.21
CA ILE A 32 -22.32 10.96 5.39
C ILE A 32 -21.47 10.90 4.11
N GLY A 33 -21.30 9.73 3.51
CA GLY A 33 -20.56 9.56 2.26
C GLY A 33 -21.18 10.36 1.10
N VAL A 34 -22.50 10.29 0.94
CA VAL A 34 -23.25 11.05 -0.07
C VAL A 34 -23.15 12.56 0.21
N TRP A 35 -23.26 12.97 1.47
CA TRP A 35 -23.13 14.38 1.84
C TRP A 35 -21.73 14.91 1.57
N LEU A 36 -20.68 14.18 1.96
CA LEU A 36 -19.29 14.54 1.66
C LEU A 36 -19.04 14.59 0.15
N PHE A 37 -19.56 13.63 -0.60
CA PHE A 37 -19.42 13.63 -2.06
C PHE A 37 -20.10 14.87 -2.69
N ARG A 38 -21.31 15.22 -2.23
CA ARG A 38 -21.99 16.43 -2.68
C ARG A 38 -21.27 17.70 -2.25
N ALA A 39 -20.72 17.75 -1.05
CA ALA A 39 -19.93 18.90 -0.56
C ALA A 39 -18.66 19.10 -1.40
N VAL A 40 -17.99 18.02 -1.78
CA VAL A 40 -16.82 18.06 -2.68
C VAL A 40 -17.22 18.54 -4.08
N LEU A 41 -18.34 18.06 -4.64
CA LEU A 41 -18.83 18.53 -5.94
C LEU A 41 -19.22 20.00 -5.90
N ALA A 42 -19.95 20.43 -4.88
CA ALA A 42 -20.32 21.84 -4.71
C ALA A 42 -19.10 22.76 -4.46
N GLY A 43 -18.07 22.26 -3.76
CA GLY A 43 -16.81 22.96 -3.61
C GLY A 43 -16.02 23.05 -4.91
N ALA A 44 -16.11 22.04 -5.78
CA ALA A 44 -15.48 22.04 -7.09
C ALA A 44 -16.09 23.09 -8.05
N ASP A 45 -17.38 23.36 -7.93
CA ASP A 45 -18.04 24.43 -8.69
C ASP A 45 -17.57 25.84 -8.26
N GLY A 46 -17.13 26.00 -7.00
CA GLY A 46 -16.56 27.24 -6.47
C GLY A 46 -15.09 27.47 -6.86
N ILE A 47 -14.38 26.44 -7.30
CA ILE A 47 -13.05 26.57 -7.84
C ILE A 47 -13.21 26.85 -9.33
N SER A 48 -12.86 28.08 -9.77
CA SER A 48 -12.91 28.50 -11.19
C SER A 48 -11.89 27.72 -12.05
N TYR A 49 -11.91 26.39 -11.95
CA TYR A 49 -11.04 25.48 -12.68
C TYR A 49 -11.85 24.70 -13.70
N ASP A 50 -11.65 25.00 -14.96
CA ASP A 50 -12.25 24.28 -16.08
C ASP A 50 -11.61 22.89 -16.21
N TRP A 51 -12.32 21.88 -15.75
CA TRP A 51 -11.90 20.48 -15.86
C TRP A 51 -11.86 20.04 -17.32
N GLN A 52 -10.67 19.99 -17.88
CA GLN A 52 -10.46 19.68 -19.29
C GLN A 52 -10.20 18.18 -19.53
N TRP A 53 -11.14 17.32 -19.13
CA TRP A 53 -11.04 15.86 -19.27
C TRP A 53 -10.77 15.40 -20.70
N TYR A 54 -11.25 16.15 -21.70
CA TYR A 54 -11.00 15.88 -23.11
C TYR A 54 -9.52 15.96 -23.49
N ARG A 55 -8.68 16.64 -22.71
CA ARG A 55 -7.24 16.72 -22.95
C ARG A 55 -6.48 15.49 -22.46
N VAL A 56 -7.06 14.68 -21.57
CA VAL A 56 -6.39 13.51 -21.00
C VAL A 56 -6.01 12.51 -22.08
N TRP A 57 -6.87 12.35 -23.10
CA TRP A 57 -6.62 11.44 -24.23
C TRP A 57 -5.35 11.75 -25.00
N ARG A 58 -4.99 13.04 -25.13
CA ARG A 58 -3.74 13.49 -25.77
C ARG A 58 -2.50 12.99 -25.02
N TYR A 59 -2.58 12.83 -23.69
CA TYR A 59 -1.46 12.35 -22.87
C TYR A 59 -1.39 10.82 -22.80
N LEU A 60 -2.42 10.11 -23.24
CA LEU A 60 -2.38 8.66 -23.40
C LEU A 60 -1.60 8.28 -24.66
N GLY A 61 -1.78 9.00 -25.76
CA GLY A 61 -1.05 8.76 -27.00
C GLY A 61 -1.73 9.38 -28.20
N CYS A 62 -1.04 9.37 -29.34
CA CYS A 62 -1.55 9.83 -30.60
C CYS A 62 -1.19 8.86 -31.72
N TRP A 63 -2.01 8.85 -32.78
CA TRP A 63 -1.73 8.12 -34.00
C TRP A 63 -1.03 9.09 -35.01
N THR A 64 0.20 8.74 -35.41
CA THR A 64 0.96 9.50 -36.36
C THR A 64 1.50 8.50 -37.40
N ASP A 65 1.24 8.76 -38.68
CA ASP A 65 1.70 7.95 -39.80
C ASP A 65 1.37 6.44 -39.70
N GLY A 66 0.19 6.12 -39.17
CA GLY A 66 -0.27 4.73 -39.01
C GLY A 66 0.32 4.00 -37.80
N HIS A 67 1.15 4.66 -37.00
CA HIS A 67 1.72 4.11 -35.76
C HIS A 67 1.15 4.82 -34.53
N PHE A 68 0.90 4.00 -33.47
CA PHE A 68 0.50 4.53 -32.16
C PHE A 68 1.75 4.95 -31.39
N ILE A 69 1.86 6.25 -31.08
CA ILE A 69 2.94 6.80 -30.23
C ILE A 69 2.38 6.92 -28.80
N PRO A 70 2.90 6.16 -27.82
CA PRO A 70 2.46 6.28 -26.44
C PRO A 70 2.76 7.67 -25.89
N GLY A 71 1.84 8.20 -25.13
CA GLY A 71 1.99 9.49 -24.48
C GLY A 71 2.60 9.35 -23.07
N PRO A 72 2.93 10.48 -22.42
CA PRO A 72 3.60 10.52 -21.14
C PRO A 72 2.89 9.73 -20.03
N LEU A 73 1.56 9.58 -20.10
CA LEU A 73 0.80 8.78 -19.13
C LEU A 73 1.07 7.28 -19.27
N LEU A 74 1.15 6.78 -20.50
CA LEU A 74 1.48 5.37 -20.74
C LEU A 74 2.94 5.06 -20.42
N ASP A 75 3.85 5.98 -20.72
CA ASP A 75 5.25 5.84 -20.35
C ASP A 75 5.42 5.82 -18.83
N GLY A 76 4.75 6.72 -18.12
CA GLY A 76 4.73 6.74 -16.66
C GLY A 76 4.10 5.49 -16.04
N LEU A 77 3.00 5.00 -16.63
CA LEU A 77 2.38 3.73 -16.22
C LEU A 77 3.35 2.56 -16.41
N GLY A 78 4.01 2.48 -17.56
CA GLY A 78 5.02 1.46 -17.84
C GLY A 78 6.18 1.50 -16.84
N MET A 79 6.65 2.70 -16.49
CA MET A 79 7.67 2.89 -15.47
C MET A 79 7.19 2.42 -14.10
N THR A 80 5.97 2.79 -13.70
CA THR A 80 5.36 2.37 -12.43
C THR A 80 5.25 0.85 -12.33
N VAL A 81 4.77 0.19 -13.38
CA VAL A 81 4.66 -1.28 -13.42
C VAL A 81 6.03 -1.94 -13.30
N ARG A 82 7.05 -1.42 -14.01
CA ARG A 82 8.42 -1.95 -13.90
C ARG A 82 8.97 -1.81 -12.49
N ILE A 83 8.85 -0.63 -11.88
CA ILE A 83 9.30 -0.40 -10.49
C ILE A 83 8.56 -1.34 -9.53
N ALA A 84 7.25 -1.50 -9.70
CA ALA A 84 6.45 -2.40 -8.85
C ALA A 84 6.89 -3.86 -8.98
N LEU A 85 7.11 -4.37 -10.18
CA LEU A 85 7.53 -5.75 -10.40
C LEU A 85 8.94 -6.03 -9.85
N PHE A 86 9.91 -5.18 -10.16
CA PHE A 86 11.28 -5.34 -9.66
C PHE A 86 11.35 -5.09 -8.15
N GLY A 87 10.62 -4.10 -7.64
CA GLY A 87 10.51 -3.83 -6.21
C GLY A 87 9.87 -4.99 -5.44
N LEU A 88 8.80 -5.59 -5.98
CA LEU A 88 8.16 -6.77 -5.39
C LEU A 88 9.11 -7.98 -5.36
N ALA A 89 9.81 -8.25 -6.46
CA ALA A 89 10.78 -9.35 -6.51
C ALA A 89 11.88 -9.16 -5.44
N LEU A 90 12.40 -7.94 -5.32
CA LEU A 90 13.39 -7.60 -4.29
C LEU A 90 12.79 -7.71 -2.88
N ALA A 91 11.56 -7.23 -2.67
CA ALA A 91 10.87 -7.31 -1.38
C ALA A 91 10.67 -8.75 -0.91
N VAL A 92 10.24 -9.63 -1.81
CA VAL A 92 10.08 -11.07 -1.50
C VAL A 92 11.43 -11.70 -1.14
N ALA A 93 12.47 -11.45 -1.94
CA ALA A 93 13.81 -11.98 -1.69
C ALA A 93 14.41 -11.48 -0.37
N ALA A 94 14.37 -10.16 -0.13
CA ALA A 94 14.88 -9.55 1.10
C ALA A 94 14.05 -9.96 2.32
N GLY A 95 12.72 -10.00 2.17
CA GLY A 95 11.80 -10.41 3.24
C GLY A 95 11.99 -11.86 3.65
N LEU A 96 12.08 -12.77 2.68
CA LEU A 96 12.34 -14.18 2.95
C LEU A 96 13.72 -14.37 3.58
N GLY A 97 14.75 -13.73 3.05
CA GLY A 97 16.10 -13.75 3.62
C GLY A 97 16.12 -13.28 5.07
N ALA A 98 15.47 -12.14 5.36
CA ALA A 98 15.40 -11.60 6.72
C ALA A 98 14.57 -12.52 7.67
N ALA A 99 13.50 -13.13 7.19
CA ALA A 99 12.72 -14.10 7.97
C ALA A 99 13.55 -15.33 8.34
N LEU A 100 14.28 -15.90 7.38
CA LEU A 100 15.17 -17.04 7.60
C LEU A 100 16.31 -16.71 8.55
N LEU A 101 16.93 -15.52 8.41
CA LEU A 101 18.00 -15.06 9.32
C LEU A 101 17.46 -14.91 10.77
N ARG A 102 16.22 -14.49 10.94
CA ARG A 102 15.58 -14.41 12.27
C ARG A 102 15.32 -15.77 12.92
N LEU A 103 15.12 -16.82 12.13
CA LEU A 103 14.96 -18.19 12.59
C LEU A 103 16.31 -18.90 12.81
N SER A 104 17.42 -18.28 12.38
CA SER A 104 18.76 -18.84 12.52
C SER A 104 19.16 -19.01 13.99
N PRO A 105 19.89 -20.08 14.34
CA PRO A 105 20.48 -20.28 15.67
C PRO A 105 21.57 -19.25 15.99
N TRP A 106 22.14 -18.59 14.99
CA TRP A 106 23.24 -17.67 15.14
C TRP A 106 22.77 -16.29 15.64
N PRO A 107 23.23 -15.82 16.82
CA PRO A 107 22.73 -14.58 17.42
C PRO A 107 23.06 -13.33 16.58
N VAL A 108 24.19 -13.33 15.88
CA VAL A 108 24.59 -12.23 14.99
C VAL A 108 23.64 -12.11 13.81
N ALA A 109 23.32 -13.21 13.13
CA ALA A 109 22.41 -13.23 12.00
C ALA A 109 21.00 -12.74 12.41
N ARG A 110 20.50 -13.21 13.55
CA ARG A 110 19.26 -12.72 14.14
C ARG A 110 19.30 -11.23 14.43
N GLY A 111 20.40 -10.76 15.04
CA GLY A 111 20.59 -9.34 15.37
C GLY A 111 20.54 -8.46 14.12
N MET A 112 21.25 -8.83 13.07
CA MET A 112 21.24 -8.10 11.78
C MET A 112 19.84 -8.01 11.19
N ALA A 113 19.09 -9.10 11.14
CA ALA A 113 17.72 -9.11 10.63
C ALA A 113 16.77 -8.26 11.50
N HIS A 114 16.96 -8.23 12.83
CA HIS A 114 16.20 -7.36 13.71
C HIS A 114 16.49 -5.88 13.46
N VAL A 115 17.77 -5.52 13.29
CA VAL A 115 18.18 -4.14 12.96
C VAL A 115 17.60 -3.73 11.61
N TYR A 116 17.74 -4.56 10.58
CA TYR A 116 17.17 -4.29 9.25
C TYR A 116 15.68 -3.98 9.33
N VAL A 117 14.89 -4.90 9.88
CA VAL A 117 13.43 -4.73 9.95
C VAL A 117 13.05 -3.57 10.88
N GLY A 118 13.73 -3.42 12.01
CA GLY A 118 13.48 -2.33 12.95
C GLY A 118 13.76 -0.96 12.35
N CYS A 119 14.90 -0.79 11.69
CA CYS A 119 15.25 0.48 11.04
C CYS A 119 14.28 0.85 9.94
N LEU A 120 13.98 -0.07 9.01
CA LEU A 120 13.15 0.26 7.85
C LEU A 120 11.69 0.48 8.20
N ARG A 121 11.14 -0.27 9.15
CA ARG A 121 9.73 -0.08 9.56
C ARG A 121 9.49 1.15 10.44
N ASN A 122 10.50 1.62 11.15
CA ASN A 122 10.38 2.80 12.01
C ASN A 122 10.80 4.11 11.31
N THR A 123 11.23 4.04 10.06
CA THR A 123 11.62 5.21 9.27
C THR A 123 10.59 5.47 8.18
N PRO A 124 10.11 6.70 7.96
CA PRO A 124 9.20 7.03 6.86
C PRO A 124 9.77 6.65 5.50
N LEU A 125 8.97 6.00 4.64
CA LEU A 125 9.38 5.58 3.30
C LEU A 125 9.97 6.73 2.47
N LEU A 126 9.37 7.93 2.55
CA LEU A 126 9.84 9.10 1.82
C LEU A 126 11.27 9.47 2.21
N LEU A 127 11.60 9.40 3.50
CA LEU A 127 12.94 9.67 3.99
C LEU A 127 13.93 8.62 3.46
N GLN A 128 13.55 7.34 3.46
CA GLN A 128 14.37 6.27 2.90
C GLN A 128 14.62 6.46 1.41
N LEU A 129 13.57 6.85 0.67
CA LEU A 129 13.67 7.14 -0.77
C LEU A 129 14.70 8.26 -1.02
N PHE A 130 14.66 9.35 -0.25
CA PHE A 130 15.64 10.43 -0.36
C PHE A 130 17.05 9.98 -0.03
N PHE A 131 17.23 9.22 1.04
CA PHE A 131 18.54 8.67 1.39
C PHE A 131 19.12 7.78 0.28
N VAL A 132 18.30 6.85 -0.23
CA VAL A 132 18.74 5.95 -1.29
C VAL A 132 19.02 6.74 -2.57
N TYR A 133 18.15 7.66 -2.95
CA TYR A 133 18.28 8.40 -4.21
C TYR A 133 19.45 9.38 -4.20
N PHE A 134 19.63 10.16 -3.14
CA PHE A 134 20.62 11.24 -3.10
C PHE A 134 21.98 10.81 -2.54
N LEU A 135 22.03 9.79 -1.70
CA LEU A 135 23.26 9.38 -1.03
C LEU A 135 23.79 8.04 -1.54
N PHE A 136 22.97 6.98 -1.50
CA PHE A 136 23.44 5.64 -1.82
C PHE A 136 23.53 5.38 -3.32
N ALA A 137 22.53 5.74 -4.10
CA ALA A 137 22.49 5.45 -5.52
C ALA A 137 23.63 6.10 -6.31
N PRO A 138 23.99 7.39 -6.09
CA PRO A 138 25.16 7.99 -6.70
C PRO A 138 26.47 7.32 -6.28
N ALA A 139 26.60 6.92 -5.00
CA ALA A 139 27.81 6.29 -4.48
C ALA A 139 28.11 4.93 -5.12
N ILE A 140 27.07 4.19 -5.53
CA ILE A 140 27.19 2.86 -6.19
C ILE A 140 26.93 2.91 -7.69
N GLY A 141 26.75 4.09 -8.28
CA GLY A 141 26.52 4.27 -9.73
C GLY A 141 25.17 3.80 -10.23
N VAL A 142 24.14 3.74 -9.36
CA VAL A 142 22.78 3.30 -9.71
C VAL A 142 21.91 4.49 -10.07
N GLY A 143 21.22 4.38 -11.20
CA GLY A 143 20.31 5.44 -11.68
C GLY A 143 18.99 5.54 -10.91
N PRO A 144 18.14 6.54 -11.23
CA PRO A 144 16.88 6.82 -10.52
C PRO A 144 15.93 5.63 -10.43
N PHE A 145 15.81 4.85 -11.49
CA PHE A 145 14.99 3.62 -11.50
C PHE A 145 15.46 2.61 -10.45
N GLY A 146 16.76 2.32 -10.44
CA GLY A 146 17.34 1.38 -9.47
C GLY A 146 17.23 1.89 -8.03
N ALA A 147 17.39 3.20 -7.81
CA ALA A 147 17.19 3.82 -6.51
C ALA A 147 15.75 3.62 -5.98
N ALA A 148 14.75 3.82 -6.85
CA ALA A 148 13.35 3.59 -6.51
C ALA A 148 13.08 2.11 -6.18
N VAL A 149 13.59 1.19 -7.01
CA VAL A 149 13.45 -0.27 -6.78
C VAL A 149 14.11 -0.68 -5.46
N LEU A 150 15.32 -0.19 -5.18
CA LEU A 150 16.03 -0.50 -3.92
C LEU A 150 15.26 0.04 -2.71
N ALA A 151 14.85 1.30 -2.73
CA ALA A 151 14.14 1.90 -1.59
C ALA A 151 12.83 1.19 -1.31
N LEU A 152 11.99 1.01 -2.34
CA LEU A 152 10.69 0.34 -2.21
C LEU A 152 10.85 -1.15 -1.86
N GLY A 153 11.74 -1.85 -2.56
CA GLY A 153 11.94 -3.28 -2.35
C GLY A 153 12.47 -3.62 -0.96
N LEU A 154 13.42 -2.84 -0.43
CA LEU A 154 13.92 -3.05 0.92
C LEU A 154 12.89 -2.67 1.98
N PHE A 155 12.14 -1.58 1.78
CA PHE A 155 11.08 -1.17 2.68
C PHE A 155 9.97 -2.23 2.78
N GLU A 156 9.40 -2.63 1.66
CA GLU A 156 8.37 -3.66 1.62
C GLU A 156 8.92 -5.02 2.07
N GLY A 157 10.19 -5.32 1.80
CA GLY A 157 10.88 -6.52 2.28
C GLY A 157 10.90 -6.62 3.80
N ALA A 158 11.01 -5.50 4.51
CA ALA A 158 10.94 -5.49 5.97
C ALA A 158 9.55 -5.88 6.50
N TYR A 159 8.47 -5.50 5.81
CA TYR A 159 7.10 -5.94 6.13
C TYR A 159 6.87 -7.41 5.75
N MET A 160 7.35 -7.82 4.57
CA MET A 160 7.29 -9.21 4.13
C MET A 160 8.03 -10.16 5.09
N ALA A 161 9.14 -9.71 5.68
CA ALA A 161 9.88 -10.52 6.67
C ALA A 161 9.03 -10.88 7.90
N GLU A 162 8.16 -9.97 8.35
CA GLU A 162 7.23 -10.25 9.46
C GLU A 162 6.11 -11.21 9.03
N LEU A 163 5.59 -11.04 7.81
CA LEU A 163 4.57 -11.94 7.27
C LEU A 163 5.10 -13.38 7.14
N PHE A 164 6.28 -13.55 6.55
CA PHE A 164 6.92 -14.85 6.42
C PHE A 164 7.24 -15.46 7.78
N ARG A 165 7.75 -14.68 8.72
CA ARG A 165 8.01 -15.16 10.07
C ARG A 165 6.75 -15.65 10.76
N ALA A 166 5.63 -14.92 10.64
CA ALA A 166 4.35 -15.31 11.23
C ALA A 166 3.76 -16.57 10.58
N GLY A 167 4.04 -16.81 9.30
CA GLY A 167 3.59 -18.01 8.59
C GLY A 167 4.47 -19.24 8.80
N LEU A 168 5.72 -19.08 9.27
CA LEU A 168 6.68 -20.17 9.51
C LEU A 168 6.71 -20.63 10.99
N GLN A 169 6.02 -19.96 11.89
CA GLN A 169 5.85 -20.31 13.31
C GLN A 169 4.50 -21.00 13.55
#